data_d9ae9aefb863863cfcd64cf21255da5e
#
_entry.id   d9ae9aefb863863cfcd64cf21255da5e
#
_cell.length_a   1.000
_cell.length_b   1.000
_cell.length_c   1.000
_cell.angle_alpha   90.00
_cell.angle_beta   90.00
_cell.angle_gamma   90.00
#
_symmetry.space_group_name_H-M   'P 1'
#
loop_
_entity.id
_entity.type
_entity.pdbx_description
1 polymer ?
#
loop_
_entity_poly.entity_id
_entity_poly.type
_entity_poly.pdbx_seq_one_letter_code
_entity_poly.pdbx_strand_id
1 'polypeptide(L)'
;QYDPLLKGAIRKNLLTERIDIVKPLGWYRDSPTLTDVDVKYLLLYFEENYGLTVEKKIIDAVAVIANENRYHPVCDFLNALQWDGTERIRFCLHRFLGSDTDDYTYEALKLFLLGAISRAFKPGCKFEVMLCLVGGQGAGKSSFFRLLAVNDDWFSDDLKKLDDENVYRKMQGHWIIEMSEMIATANAKSIEEIKSFLSRQKETYKIPYETHPADRKRQCVFGGSSNTLDFLPLDRTGNRRFVPVMVYPERAEVHILADEQASREYINQMWAEAMEIYRSGNFRLRFSPAMNDYLKAHQKDFMPEDTKAGQILDYLERYSGSMVCSKQLYKEALGHDYDEPKQWELREINDIMNNAVTGWMAFSNPRYFPEPYRRQKGWERIRNDNEPDNSMDGFQEIPTEEMEQLGLPEEWLKQK
;
A
#
# COMPACT_ATOMS: atom_id res chain seq x y z
N GLN A 1 -3.79 6.93 44.21
CA GLN A 1 -3.97 8.29 43.65
C GLN A 1 -3.26 9.39 44.49
N TYR A 2 -3.28 9.30 45.81
CA TYR A 2 -2.79 10.34 46.71
C TYR A 2 -1.38 10.09 47.27
N ASP A 3 -0.83 8.90 47.06
CA ASP A 3 0.50 8.54 47.49
C ASP A 3 1.56 9.42 46.83
N PRO A 4 2.49 10.04 47.56
CA PRO A 4 3.47 10.96 46.98
C PRO A 4 4.41 10.33 45.96
N LEU A 5 4.81 9.06 46.15
CA LEU A 5 5.70 8.31 45.27
C LEU A 5 4.96 7.89 43.98
N LEU A 6 3.73 7.37 44.12
CA LEU A 6 2.98 6.72 43.05
C LEU A 6 2.10 7.69 42.27
N LYS A 7 1.82 8.90 42.78
CA LYS A 7 0.95 9.88 42.13
C LYS A 7 1.43 10.23 40.73
N GLY A 8 0.63 9.82 39.71
CA GLY A 8 0.92 10.07 38.30
C GLY A 8 2.13 9.29 37.78
N ALA A 9 2.63 8.28 38.51
CA ALA A 9 3.71 7.42 38.07
C ALA A 9 3.21 6.27 37.19
N ILE A 10 2.03 5.75 37.51
CA ILE A 10 1.46 4.58 36.82
C ILE A 10 0.49 5.06 35.76
N ARG A 11 0.76 4.75 34.50
CA ARG A 11 -0.02 5.18 33.34
C ARG A 11 -0.21 4.04 32.33
N LYS A 12 -1.34 4.01 31.63
CA LYS A 12 -1.54 3.08 30.50
C LYS A 12 -1.04 3.73 29.21
N ASN A 13 -0.07 3.07 28.58
CA ASN A 13 0.42 3.44 27.27
C ASN A 13 -0.52 2.90 26.19
N LEU A 14 -1.13 3.78 25.40
CA LEU A 14 -2.11 3.42 24.38
C LEU A 14 -1.46 2.88 23.10
N LEU A 15 -0.16 3.08 22.87
CA LEU A 15 0.55 2.52 21.74
C LEU A 15 0.90 1.04 21.99
N THR A 16 1.46 0.74 23.17
CA THR A 16 1.86 -0.62 23.56
C THR A 16 0.73 -1.42 24.19
N GLU A 17 -0.36 -0.76 24.61
CA GLU A 17 -1.45 -1.33 25.42
C GLU A 17 -0.98 -1.89 26.78
N ARG A 18 0.20 -1.49 27.24
CA ARG A 18 0.80 -1.91 28.50
C ARG A 18 0.71 -0.82 29.56
N ILE A 19 0.96 -1.21 30.79
CA ILE A 19 1.11 -0.27 31.91
C ILE A 19 2.58 0.16 31.97
N ASP A 20 2.80 1.46 32.02
CA ASP A 20 4.12 2.05 32.17
C ASP A 20 4.25 2.76 33.50
N ILE A 21 5.47 2.76 34.02
CA ILE A 21 5.89 3.57 35.16
C ILE A 21 6.73 4.71 34.61
N VAL A 22 6.17 5.91 34.59
CA VAL A 22 6.74 7.11 33.91
C VAL A 22 7.53 8.03 34.85
N LYS A 23 7.69 7.61 36.12
CA LYS A 23 8.49 8.35 37.11
C LYS A 23 9.41 7.39 37.86
N PRO A 24 10.56 7.86 38.38
CA PRO A 24 11.41 7.06 39.26
C PRO A 24 10.64 6.63 40.52
N LEU A 25 10.74 5.37 40.92
CA LEU A 25 10.06 4.82 42.09
C LEU A 25 11.03 4.32 43.18
N GLY A 26 12.28 4.78 43.18
CA GLY A 26 13.23 4.45 44.24
C GLY A 26 13.92 3.07 44.09
N TRP A 27 13.58 2.28 43.05
CA TRP A 27 14.31 1.07 42.70
C TRP A 27 14.73 1.08 41.23
N TYR A 28 15.70 0.24 40.89
CA TYR A 28 16.28 0.17 39.56
C TYR A 28 15.31 -0.44 38.57
N ARG A 29 15.24 0.07 37.35
CA ARG A 29 14.36 -0.37 36.27
C ARG A 29 15.05 -0.20 34.92
N ASP A 30 14.96 -1.23 34.06
CA ASP A 30 15.54 -1.26 32.71
C ASP A 30 14.58 -0.75 31.65
N SER A 31 13.29 -0.71 31.93
CA SER A 31 12.22 -0.43 30.95
C SER A 31 11.13 0.43 31.57
N PRO A 32 10.50 1.31 30.82
CA PRO A 32 9.30 2.03 31.28
C PRO A 32 8.10 1.09 31.56
N THR A 33 8.01 -0.05 30.89
CA THR A 33 6.90 -0.99 31.08
C THR A 33 6.95 -1.66 32.46
N LEU A 34 5.80 -1.74 33.11
CA LEU A 34 5.63 -2.46 34.39
C LEU A 34 6.01 -3.93 34.22
N THR A 35 6.94 -4.40 35.05
CA THR A 35 7.43 -5.78 35.08
C THR A 35 6.93 -6.51 36.31
N ASP A 36 7.06 -7.86 36.31
CA ASP A 36 6.72 -8.68 37.50
C ASP A 36 7.57 -8.28 38.74
N VAL A 37 8.81 -7.82 38.51
CA VAL A 37 9.67 -7.34 39.58
C VAL A 37 9.13 -6.03 40.17
N ASP A 38 8.65 -5.12 39.33
CA ASP A 38 7.99 -3.88 39.78
C ASP A 38 6.76 -4.19 40.64
N VAL A 39 5.98 -5.20 40.24
CA VAL A 39 4.81 -5.63 41.03
C VAL A 39 5.26 -6.09 42.43
N LYS A 40 6.38 -6.83 42.55
CA LYS A 40 6.91 -7.26 43.87
C LYS A 40 7.36 -6.08 44.72
N TYR A 41 8.04 -5.09 44.12
CA TYR A 41 8.41 -3.85 44.84
C TYR A 41 7.18 -3.06 45.27
N LEU A 42 6.15 -2.97 44.47
CA LEU A 42 4.89 -2.31 44.83
C LEU A 42 4.20 -3.03 46.00
N LEU A 43 4.18 -4.36 46.01
CA LEU A 43 3.61 -5.15 47.10
C LEU A 43 4.34 -4.87 48.41
N LEU A 44 5.66 -4.94 48.44
CA LEU A 44 6.46 -4.62 49.61
C LEU A 44 6.23 -3.17 50.06
N TYR A 45 6.21 -2.22 49.13
CA TYR A 45 5.95 -0.83 49.42
C TYR A 45 4.59 -0.60 50.08
N PHE A 46 3.52 -1.26 49.57
CA PHE A 46 2.19 -1.12 50.15
C PHE A 46 2.05 -1.84 51.50
N GLU A 47 2.75 -2.93 51.71
CA GLU A 47 2.77 -3.63 52.98
C GLU A 47 3.47 -2.77 54.04
N GLU A 48 4.68 -2.23 53.76
CA GLU A 48 5.46 -1.43 54.68
C GLU A 48 4.80 -0.08 55.06
N ASN A 49 4.21 0.61 54.09
CA ASN A 49 3.70 1.96 54.32
C ASN A 49 2.20 2.00 54.67
N TYR A 50 1.42 0.97 54.29
CA TYR A 50 -0.04 0.99 54.44
C TYR A 50 -0.63 -0.29 55.05
N GLY A 51 0.18 -1.31 55.36
CA GLY A 51 -0.28 -2.59 55.85
C GLY A 51 -1.17 -3.39 54.85
N LEU A 52 -1.04 -3.08 53.54
CA LEU A 52 -1.84 -3.73 52.50
C LEU A 52 -1.07 -4.94 51.95
N THR A 53 -1.61 -6.16 52.20
CA THR A 53 -0.96 -7.44 51.85
C THR A 53 -1.68 -8.21 50.75
N VAL A 54 -2.90 -7.77 50.30
CA VAL A 54 -3.69 -8.53 49.34
C VAL A 54 -3.26 -8.21 47.92
N GLU A 55 -2.34 -9.02 47.39
CA GLU A 55 -1.73 -8.88 46.06
C GLU A 55 -2.75 -8.59 44.95
N LYS A 56 -3.82 -9.40 44.85
CA LYS A 56 -4.84 -9.24 43.81
C LYS A 56 -5.47 -7.84 43.82
N LYS A 57 -5.80 -7.31 45.01
CA LYS A 57 -6.42 -5.97 45.13
C LYS A 57 -5.45 -4.86 44.71
N ILE A 58 -4.16 -5.02 45.00
CA ILE A 58 -3.11 -4.08 44.60
C ILE A 58 -2.96 -4.08 43.08
N ILE A 59 -2.89 -5.27 42.45
CA ILE A 59 -2.78 -5.39 41.00
C ILE A 59 -4.03 -4.81 40.33
N ASP A 60 -5.24 -5.11 40.80
CA ASP A 60 -6.49 -4.55 40.27
C ASP A 60 -6.50 -3.01 40.40
N ALA A 61 -6.06 -2.47 41.51
CA ALA A 61 -5.95 -1.02 41.71
C ALA A 61 -4.93 -0.38 40.77
N VAL A 62 -3.77 -1.00 40.56
CA VAL A 62 -2.76 -0.56 39.59
C VAL A 62 -3.36 -0.50 38.18
N ALA A 63 -4.10 -1.52 37.76
CA ALA A 63 -4.72 -1.58 36.45
C ALA A 63 -5.80 -0.48 36.29
N VAL A 64 -6.63 -0.25 37.29
CA VAL A 64 -7.66 0.82 37.29
C VAL A 64 -7.00 2.20 37.16
N ILE A 65 -6.02 2.50 38.05
CA ILE A 65 -5.31 3.77 38.06
C ILE A 65 -4.57 4.02 36.73
N ALA A 66 -3.90 3.01 36.20
CA ALA A 66 -3.27 3.10 34.89
C ALA A 66 -4.25 3.46 33.80
N ASN A 67 -5.43 2.83 33.81
CA ASN A 67 -6.48 3.07 32.82
C ASN A 67 -7.13 4.47 32.94
N GLU A 68 -7.19 5.04 34.15
CA GLU A 68 -7.61 6.43 34.38
C GLU A 68 -6.55 7.43 33.90
N ASN A 69 -5.27 7.08 33.94
CA ASN A 69 -4.14 7.90 33.55
C ASN A 69 -3.52 7.46 32.21
N ARG A 70 -4.34 7.36 31.17
CA ARG A 70 -3.87 6.96 29.83
C ARG A 70 -3.03 8.04 29.17
N TYR A 71 -2.09 7.64 28.32
CA TYR A 71 -1.33 8.52 27.46
C TYR A 71 -0.97 7.83 26.16
N HIS A 72 -0.65 8.61 25.14
CA HIS A 72 -0.21 8.10 23.85
C HIS A 72 1.12 8.74 23.48
N PRO A 73 2.25 8.03 23.58
CA PRO A 73 3.57 8.65 23.46
C PRO A 73 3.80 9.37 22.14
N VAL A 74 3.34 8.78 21.01
CA VAL A 74 3.44 9.41 19.69
C VAL A 74 2.58 10.67 19.60
N CYS A 75 1.35 10.66 20.12
CA CYS A 75 0.49 11.85 20.11
C CYS A 75 1.07 12.96 20.99
N ASP A 76 1.61 12.60 22.16
CA ASP A 76 2.25 13.55 23.09
C ASP A 76 3.48 14.20 22.43
N PHE A 77 4.33 13.39 21.76
CA PHE A 77 5.46 13.88 20.96
C PHE A 77 5.00 14.84 19.87
N LEU A 78 4.07 14.42 19.01
CA LEU A 78 3.58 15.22 17.88
C LEU A 78 2.95 16.54 18.33
N ASN A 79 2.21 16.53 19.45
CA ASN A 79 1.60 17.73 20.01
C ASN A 79 2.61 18.73 20.57
N ALA A 80 3.76 18.25 21.03
CA ALA A 80 4.83 19.10 21.58
C ALA A 80 5.65 19.81 20.49
N LEU A 81 5.55 19.35 19.22
CA LEU A 81 6.32 19.93 18.13
C LEU A 81 5.83 21.33 17.75
N GLN A 82 6.79 22.19 17.44
CA GLN A 82 6.59 23.54 16.90
C GLN A 82 7.39 23.67 15.60
N TRP A 83 6.70 23.99 14.52
CA TRP A 83 7.31 24.18 13.21
C TRP A 83 8.03 25.53 13.13
N ASP A 84 9.23 25.52 12.62
CA ASP A 84 10.06 26.73 12.45
C ASP A 84 9.74 27.51 11.16
N GLY A 85 8.76 27.06 10.36
CA GLY A 85 8.35 27.69 9.11
C GLY A 85 9.16 27.26 7.89
N THR A 86 10.16 26.38 8.05
CA THR A 86 10.99 25.90 6.94
C THR A 86 10.41 24.62 6.33
N GLU A 87 10.17 24.61 5.02
CA GLU A 87 9.68 23.46 4.29
C GLU A 87 10.75 22.36 4.24
N ARG A 88 10.42 21.16 4.70
CA ARG A 88 11.34 20.00 4.75
C ARG A 88 10.77 18.75 4.10
N ILE A 89 9.45 18.60 4.07
CA ILE A 89 8.81 17.41 3.49
C ILE A 89 9.24 17.24 2.02
N ARG A 90 9.27 18.32 1.26
CA ARG A 90 9.66 18.31 -0.16
C ARG A 90 11.09 17.84 -0.39
N PHE A 91 11.99 18.20 0.50
CA PHE A 91 13.43 18.00 0.31
C PHE A 91 14.01 16.81 1.10
N CYS A 92 13.25 16.24 2.03
CA CYS A 92 13.73 15.22 2.95
C CYS A 92 14.26 13.96 2.25
N LEU A 93 13.51 13.41 1.28
CA LEU A 93 13.94 12.21 0.56
C LEU A 93 15.14 12.49 -0.36
N HIS A 94 15.22 13.69 -0.94
CA HIS A 94 16.41 14.10 -1.69
C HIS A 94 17.63 14.22 -0.76
N ARG A 95 17.47 14.93 0.34
CA ARG A 95 18.56 15.19 1.29
C ARG A 95 19.23 13.92 1.78
N PHE A 96 18.44 12.92 2.19
CA PHE A 96 18.97 11.72 2.83
C PHE A 96 19.12 10.52 1.88
N LEU A 97 18.37 10.49 0.81
CA LEU A 97 18.27 9.32 -0.08
C LEU A 97 18.51 9.66 -1.57
N GLY A 98 18.73 10.96 -1.90
CA GLY A 98 18.98 11.40 -3.26
C GLY A 98 17.79 11.28 -4.22
N SER A 99 16.58 11.08 -3.70
CA SER A 99 15.37 10.99 -4.52
C SER A 99 15.09 12.31 -5.25
N ASP A 100 14.26 12.27 -6.30
CA ASP A 100 13.85 13.49 -7.00
C ASP A 100 13.00 14.39 -6.09
N THR A 101 12.99 15.72 -6.37
CA THR A 101 12.24 16.72 -5.60
C THR A 101 10.95 17.17 -6.30
N ASP A 102 10.40 16.30 -7.13
CA ASP A 102 9.17 16.53 -7.89
C ASP A 102 7.90 16.50 -6.99
N ASP A 103 6.78 16.85 -7.58
CA ASP A 103 5.51 16.86 -6.86
C ASP A 103 5.05 15.46 -6.44
N TYR A 104 5.43 14.42 -7.20
CA TYR A 104 5.10 13.05 -6.84
C TYR A 104 5.82 12.62 -5.56
N THR A 105 7.12 12.81 -5.47
CA THR A 105 7.94 12.47 -4.30
C THR A 105 7.50 13.24 -3.06
N TYR A 106 7.19 14.54 -3.24
CA TYR A 106 6.61 15.36 -2.18
C TYR A 106 5.26 14.83 -1.68
N GLU A 107 4.31 14.58 -2.59
CA GLU A 107 2.98 14.08 -2.23
C GLU A 107 3.05 12.67 -1.63
N ALA A 108 3.97 11.83 -2.08
CA ALA A 108 4.19 10.47 -1.55
C ALA A 108 4.61 10.52 -0.07
N LEU A 109 5.64 11.31 0.26
CA LEU A 109 6.11 11.44 1.64
C LEU A 109 5.04 12.14 2.51
N LYS A 110 4.47 13.24 2.05
CA LYS A 110 3.40 13.96 2.77
C LYS A 110 2.22 13.05 3.09
N LEU A 111 1.76 12.25 2.13
CA LEU A 111 0.65 11.30 2.33
C LEU A 111 1.02 10.25 3.40
N PHE A 112 2.23 9.73 3.36
CA PHE A 112 2.72 8.77 4.35
C PHE A 112 2.74 9.37 5.76
N LEU A 113 3.29 10.58 5.92
CA LEU A 113 3.35 11.30 7.20
C LEU A 113 1.95 11.59 7.75
N LEU A 114 1.04 12.10 6.92
CA LEU A 114 -0.35 12.37 7.33
C LEU A 114 -1.10 11.08 7.67
N GLY A 115 -0.80 9.98 7.00
CA GLY A 115 -1.31 8.65 7.35
C GLY A 115 -0.84 8.19 8.72
N ALA A 116 0.45 8.36 9.02
CA ALA A 116 1.04 8.02 10.30
C ALA A 116 0.46 8.87 11.45
N ILE A 117 0.35 10.18 11.27
CA ILE A 117 -0.31 11.08 12.23
C ILE A 117 -1.77 10.65 12.44
N SER A 118 -2.51 10.43 11.34
CA SER A 118 -3.93 10.05 11.43
C SER A 118 -4.14 8.74 12.16
N ARG A 119 -3.24 7.75 11.98
CA ARG A 119 -3.27 6.46 12.68
C ARG A 119 -3.01 6.60 14.18
N ALA A 120 -2.16 7.54 14.58
CA ALA A 120 -1.91 7.83 15.98
C ALA A 120 -3.11 8.54 16.65
N PHE A 121 -3.62 9.61 16.05
CA PHE A 121 -4.74 10.40 16.61
C PHE A 121 -6.12 9.77 16.43
N LYS A 122 -6.31 8.98 15.39
CA LYS A 122 -7.57 8.27 15.05
C LYS A 122 -7.30 6.81 14.76
N PRO A 123 -6.96 6.01 15.78
CA PRO A 123 -6.66 4.58 15.60
C PRO A 123 -7.76 3.86 14.80
N GLY A 124 -7.35 3.09 13.80
CA GLY A 124 -8.24 2.39 12.90
C GLY A 124 -8.78 3.23 11.75
N CYS A 125 -8.34 4.49 11.56
CA CYS A 125 -8.69 5.23 10.34
C CYS A 125 -8.23 4.47 9.10
N LYS A 126 -8.99 4.63 8.00
CA LYS A 126 -8.64 3.96 6.73
C LYS A 126 -7.40 4.62 6.11
N PHE A 127 -6.31 3.87 6.09
CA PHE A 127 -5.07 4.22 5.43
C PHE A 127 -4.41 2.93 4.94
N GLU A 128 -4.24 2.78 3.64
CA GLU A 128 -3.79 1.54 3.01
C GLU A 128 -2.56 1.71 2.13
N VAL A 129 -1.90 2.88 2.24
CA VAL A 129 -0.73 3.23 1.44
C VAL A 129 0.55 2.77 2.14
N MET A 130 1.47 2.21 1.36
CA MET A 130 2.83 1.85 1.76
C MET A 130 3.81 2.67 0.92
N LEU A 131 4.66 3.46 1.57
CA LEU A 131 5.79 4.13 0.92
C LEU A 131 6.88 3.10 0.66
N CYS A 132 7.27 2.90 -0.61
CA CYS A 132 8.27 1.91 -1.00
C CYS A 132 9.54 2.61 -1.49
N LEU A 133 10.63 2.50 -0.74
CA LEU A 133 11.93 3.04 -1.12
C LEU A 133 12.71 2.00 -1.94
N VAL A 134 13.04 2.34 -3.19
CA VAL A 134 13.63 1.43 -4.16
C VAL A 134 15.01 1.91 -4.59
N GLY A 135 16.03 1.09 -4.47
CA GLY A 135 17.39 1.45 -4.86
C GLY A 135 18.44 0.52 -4.25
N GLY A 136 19.69 0.73 -4.55
CA GLY A 136 20.80 -0.13 -4.16
C GLY A 136 20.88 -0.43 -2.65
N GLN A 137 21.60 -1.51 -2.34
CA GLN A 137 21.91 -1.85 -0.95
C GLN A 137 22.80 -0.78 -0.31
N GLY A 138 22.63 -0.51 0.99
CA GLY A 138 23.42 0.49 1.70
C GLY A 138 22.95 1.94 1.51
N ALA A 139 21.88 2.19 0.76
CA ALA A 139 21.34 3.52 0.49
C ALA A 139 20.66 4.20 1.71
N GLY A 140 20.67 3.58 2.88
CA GLY A 140 20.08 4.19 4.09
C GLY A 140 18.55 4.05 4.22
N LYS A 141 17.89 3.24 3.39
CA LYS A 141 16.42 3.09 3.36
C LYS A 141 15.82 2.68 4.71
N SER A 142 16.33 1.60 5.32
CA SER A 142 15.87 1.12 6.63
C SER A 142 16.23 2.10 7.75
N SER A 143 17.43 2.72 7.69
CA SER A 143 17.81 3.77 8.62
C SER A 143 16.88 4.98 8.53
N PHE A 144 16.41 5.33 7.33
CA PHE A 144 15.43 6.39 7.14
C PHE A 144 14.11 6.07 7.86
N PHE A 145 13.53 4.87 7.67
CA PHE A 145 12.30 4.48 8.38
C PHE A 145 12.50 4.41 9.89
N ARG A 146 13.66 3.94 10.37
CA ARG A 146 13.99 3.92 11.79
C ARG A 146 14.02 5.32 12.38
N LEU A 147 14.74 6.26 11.77
CA LEU A 147 14.81 7.63 12.26
C LEU A 147 13.48 8.38 12.10
N LEU A 148 12.70 8.05 11.06
CA LEU A 148 11.36 8.59 10.84
C LEU A 148 10.41 8.21 11.99
N ALA A 149 10.59 7.05 12.63
CA ALA A 149 9.83 6.66 13.80
C ALA A 149 10.18 7.46 15.07
N VAL A 150 11.21 8.30 15.03
CA VAL A 150 11.68 9.20 16.11
C VAL A 150 12.32 8.44 17.28
N ASN A 151 11.61 7.48 17.84
CA ASN A 151 12.10 6.59 18.89
C ASN A 151 12.26 5.19 18.30
N ASP A 152 13.39 4.56 18.55
CA ASP A 152 13.71 3.23 18.03
C ASP A 152 12.71 2.17 18.53
N ASP A 153 12.11 2.34 19.73
CA ASP A 153 11.05 1.46 20.25
C ASP A 153 9.72 1.56 19.45
N TRP A 154 9.55 2.62 18.65
CA TRP A 154 8.36 2.81 17.79
C TRP A 154 8.57 2.30 16.38
N PHE A 155 9.74 1.77 16.08
CA PHE A 155 10.12 1.17 14.81
C PHE A 155 10.21 -0.35 14.90
N SER A 156 9.84 -1.03 13.82
CA SER A 156 10.09 -2.47 13.66
C SER A 156 10.38 -2.81 12.21
N ASP A 157 11.36 -3.69 12.00
CA ASP A 157 11.69 -4.32 10.72
C ASP A 157 11.54 -5.86 10.77
N ASP A 158 10.93 -6.39 11.85
CA ASP A 158 10.78 -7.83 12.09
C ASP A 158 9.54 -8.45 11.44
N LEU A 159 8.80 -7.71 10.61
CA LEU A 159 7.61 -8.23 9.95
C LEU A 159 7.96 -8.92 8.62
N LYS A 160 8.45 -10.17 8.71
CA LYS A 160 8.93 -10.94 7.53
C LYS A 160 7.87 -11.84 6.88
N LYS A 161 6.77 -12.15 7.59
CA LYS A 161 5.66 -12.99 7.09
C LYS A 161 4.34 -12.51 7.64
N LEU A 162 3.27 -12.60 6.83
CA LEU A 162 1.92 -12.17 7.20
C LEU A 162 1.01 -13.30 7.70
N ASP A 163 1.42 -14.54 7.55
CA ASP A 163 0.72 -15.76 7.97
C ASP A 163 1.14 -16.26 9.37
N ASP A 164 2.03 -15.54 10.05
CA ASP A 164 2.47 -15.84 11.41
C ASP A 164 1.36 -15.44 12.41
N GLU A 165 0.97 -16.35 13.30
CA GLU A 165 0.03 -16.06 14.39
C GLU A 165 0.49 -14.93 15.30
N ASN A 166 1.80 -14.63 15.32
CA ASN A 166 2.41 -13.55 16.07
C ASN A 166 2.48 -12.20 15.36
N VAL A 167 2.02 -12.11 14.11
CA VAL A 167 2.05 -10.86 13.31
C VAL A 167 1.53 -9.65 14.10
N TYR A 168 0.40 -9.84 14.79
CA TYR A 168 -0.23 -8.76 15.56
C TYR A 168 0.57 -8.36 16.79
N ARG A 169 1.26 -9.31 17.42
CA ARG A 169 2.15 -9.04 18.57
C ARG A 169 3.39 -8.26 18.13
N LYS A 170 3.91 -8.54 16.92
CA LYS A 170 5.03 -7.80 16.32
C LYS A 170 4.67 -6.39 15.91
N MET A 171 3.39 -6.10 15.67
CA MET A 171 2.93 -4.75 15.35
C MET A 171 2.65 -3.90 16.59
N GLN A 172 2.40 -4.53 17.74
CA GLN A 172 2.03 -3.84 18.97
C GLN A 172 3.19 -2.99 19.51
N GLY A 173 2.94 -1.73 19.74
CA GLY A 173 3.94 -0.79 20.26
C GLY A 173 4.74 -0.08 19.16
N HIS A 174 4.54 -0.41 17.89
CA HIS A 174 5.26 0.20 16.80
C HIS A 174 4.37 1.16 16.01
N TRP A 175 4.93 2.29 15.62
CA TRP A 175 4.26 3.33 14.83
C TRP A 175 4.61 3.23 13.34
N ILE A 176 5.89 2.99 13.05
CA ILE A 176 6.38 2.75 11.68
C ILE A 176 6.96 1.34 11.60
N ILE A 177 6.47 0.55 10.67
CA ILE A 177 6.90 -0.82 10.45
C ILE A 177 7.44 -0.95 9.03
N GLU A 178 8.69 -1.39 8.91
CA GLU A 178 9.31 -1.68 7.63
C GLU A 178 9.04 -3.14 7.22
N MET A 179 8.55 -3.30 6.01
CA MET A 179 8.39 -4.59 5.35
C MET A 179 9.50 -4.76 4.31
N SER A 180 10.72 -5.01 4.81
CA SER A 180 11.89 -5.29 3.95
C SER A 180 11.77 -6.69 3.34
N GLU A 181 12.32 -6.87 2.12
CA GLU A 181 12.41 -8.16 1.42
C GLU A 181 11.08 -8.86 1.11
N MET A 182 10.01 -8.62 1.87
CA MET A 182 8.70 -9.23 1.62
C MET A 182 8.14 -8.85 0.24
N ILE A 183 8.38 -7.61 -0.17
CA ILE A 183 7.89 -7.10 -1.45
C ILE A 183 8.76 -7.68 -2.56
N ALA A 184 10.08 -7.73 -2.40
CA ALA A 184 11.03 -8.20 -3.41
C ALA A 184 10.87 -9.69 -3.75
N THR A 185 10.32 -10.50 -2.85
CA THR A 185 10.10 -11.95 -3.04
C THR A 185 8.63 -12.31 -3.26
N ALA A 186 7.74 -11.31 -3.31
CA ALA A 186 6.31 -11.53 -3.39
C ALA A 186 5.87 -11.99 -4.79
N ASN A 187 5.26 -13.16 -4.85
CA ASN A 187 4.50 -13.58 -6.02
C ASN A 187 3.09 -12.93 -6.02
N ALA A 188 2.34 -13.09 -7.11
CA ALA A 188 1.01 -12.48 -7.25
C ALA A 188 0.05 -12.79 -6.08
N LYS A 189 0.10 -14.01 -5.51
CA LYS A 189 -0.72 -14.40 -4.35
C LYS A 189 -0.29 -13.64 -3.09
N SER A 190 1.01 -13.56 -2.82
CA SER A 190 1.56 -12.85 -1.67
C SER A 190 1.22 -11.35 -1.72
N ILE A 191 1.20 -10.75 -2.90
CA ILE A 191 0.81 -9.34 -3.07
C ILE A 191 -0.65 -9.09 -2.73
N GLU A 192 -1.56 -9.98 -3.11
CA GLU A 192 -2.97 -9.85 -2.71
C GLU A 192 -3.15 -10.00 -1.19
N GLU A 193 -2.36 -10.87 -0.55
CA GLU A 193 -2.30 -10.98 0.90
C GLU A 193 -1.78 -9.69 1.54
N ILE A 194 -0.70 -9.09 1.00
CA ILE A 194 -0.17 -7.79 1.46
C ILE A 194 -1.22 -6.68 1.27
N LYS A 195 -1.88 -6.59 0.11
CA LYS A 195 -2.95 -5.61 -0.16
C LYS A 195 -4.11 -5.75 0.82
N SER A 196 -4.54 -7.00 1.08
CA SER A 196 -5.56 -7.30 2.08
C SER A 196 -5.12 -6.87 3.48
N PHE A 197 -3.88 -7.19 3.84
CA PHE A 197 -3.29 -6.84 5.13
C PHE A 197 -3.19 -5.33 5.32
N LEU A 198 -2.70 -4.57 4.33
CA LEU A 198 -2.61 -3.11 4.38
C LEU A 198 -3.97 -2.44 4.58
N SER A 199 -5.03 -3.03 4.03
CA SER A 199 -6.39 -2.46 4.08
C SER A 199 -7.09 -2.62 5.43
N ARG A 200 -6.56 -3.44 6.34
CA ARG A 200 -7.17 -3.68 7.64
C ARG A 200 -7.12 -2.43 8.52
N GLN A 201 -8.19 -2.20 9.25
CA GLN A 201 -8.34 -1.06 10.17
C GLN A 201 -8.23 -1.49 11.64
N LYS A 202 -8.51 -2.77 11.91
CA LYS A 202 -8.44 -3.38 13.24
C LYS A 202 -7.98 -4.82 13.12
N GLU A 203 -7.43 -5.31 14.21
CA GLU A 203 -7.04 -6.68 14.40
C GLU A 203 -7.79 -7.25 15.60
N THR A 204 -8.28 -8.47 15.48
CA THR A 204 -8.95 -9.15 16.60
C THR A 204 -8.08 -10.31 17.05
N TYR A 205 -7.45 -10.17 18.19
CA TYR A 205 -6.63 -11.23 18.77
C TYR A 205 -6.69 -11.21 20.30
N LYS A 206 -6.35 -12.35 20.89
CA LYS A 206 -6.27 -12.51 22.34
C LYS A 206 -4.83 -12.27 22.80
N ILE A 207 -4.65 -11.29 23.69
CA ILE A 207 -3.36 -11.13 24.37
C ILE A 207 -3.21 -12.27 25.39
N PRO A 208 -2.04 -12.88 25.51
CA PRO A 208 -1.75 -13.81 26.58
C PRO A 208 -2.14 -13.20 27.94
N TYR A 209 -2.82 -13.99 28.75
CA TYR A 209 -3.34 -13.61 30.08
C TYR A 209 -4.56 -12.70 30.11
N GLU A 210 -5.06 -12.18 29.00
CA GLU A 210 -6.38 -11.53 28.95
C GLU A 210 -7.49 -12.58 28.82
N THR A 211 -8.60 -12.39 29.56
CA THR A 211 -9.73 -13.33 29.56
C THR A 211 -10.52 -13.27 28.25
N HIS A 212 -10.61 -12.10 27.64
CA HIS A 212 -11.42 -11.85 26.45
C HIS A 212 -10.57 -11.36 25.27
N PRO A 213 -10.87 -11.82 24.02
CA PRO A 213 -10.30 -11.19 22.82
C PRO A 213 -10.83 -9.77 22.72
N ALA A 214 -9.97 -8.87 22.24
CA ALA A 214 -10.35 -7.47 22.03
C ALA A 214 -10.00 -7.02 20.59
N ASP A 215 -10.85 -6.14 20.05
CA ASP A 215 -10.58 -5.46 18.80
C ASP A 215 -9.52 -4.39 19.04
N ARG A 216 -8.36 -4.54 18.38
CA ARG A 216 -7.25 -3.60 18.44
C ARG A 216 -7.23 -2.76 17.17
N LYS A 217 -7.53 -1.50 17.30
CA LYS A 217 -7.49 -0.54 16.20
C LYS A 217 -6.04 -0.32 15.77
N ARG A 218 -5.79 -0.37 14.47
CA ARG A 218 -4.45 -0.21 13.91
C ARG A 218 -3.94 1.21 14.10
N GLN A 219 -2.72 1.34 14.65
CA GLN A 219 -2.08 2.62 14.94
C GLN A 219 -0.81 2.83 14.10
N CYS A 220 -0.30 1.78 13.47
CA CYS A 220 0.91 1.81 12.66
C CYS A 220 0.65 2.09 11.18
N VAL A 221 1.71 2.52 10.49
CA VAL A 221 1.82 2.59 9.03
C VAL A 221 2.97 1.70 8.56
N PHE A 222 2.96 1.35 7.27
CA PHE A 222 3.94 0.43 6.69
C PHE A 222 4.79 1.15 5.66
N GLY A 223 6.12 1.07 5.82
CA GLY A 223 7.10 1.34 4.80
C GLY A 223 7.57 0.07 4.14
N GLY A 224 8.07 0.15 2.92
CA GLY A 224 8.70 -0.95 2.21
C GLY A 224 10.06 -0.56 1.70
N SER A 225 11.00 -1.49 1.64
CA SER A 225 12.27 -1.29 0.98
C SER A 225 12.55 -2.41 -0.01
N SER A 226 13.09 -2.06 -1.17
CA SER A 226 13.53 -3.00 -2.19
C SER A 226 14.90 -2.63 -2.73
N ASN A 227 15.71 -3.65 -2.99
CA ASN A 227 17.00 -3.50 -3.68
C ASN A 227 16.89 -3.75 -5.18
N THR A 228 15.76 -4.27 -5.66
CA THR A 228 15.46 -4.53 -7.06
C THR A 228 14.35 -3.61 -7.57
N LEU A 229 14.47 -3.23 -8.86
CA LEU A 229 13.43 -2.42 -9.50
C LEU A 229 12.13 -3.22 -9.65
N ASP A 230 12.20 -4.44 -10.14
CA ASP A 230 11.04 -5.29 -10.46
C ASP A 230 10.44 -5.94 -9.20
N PHE A 231 10.05 -5.12 -8.23
CA PHE A 231 9.52 -5.63 -6.97
C PHE A 231 7.97 -5.71 -6.95
N LEU A 232 7.31 -4.98 -7.83
CA LEU A 232 5.86 -5.08 -7.98
C LEU A 232 5.49 -6.21 -8.93
N PRO A 233 4.50 -7.04 -8.60
CA PRO A 233 4.01 -8.05 -9.55
C PRO A 233 3.26 -7.38 -10.70
N LEU A 234 3.17 -8.11 -11.79
CA LEU A 234 2.26 -7.78 -12.88
C LEU A 234 0.81 -7.81 -12.35
N ASP A 235 0.31 -6.66 -11.96
CA ASP A 235 -1.08 -6.45 -11.56
C ASP A 235 -1.70 -5.38 -12.46
N ARG A 236 -2.47 -5.84 -13.44
CA ARG A 236 -3.17 -5.00 -14.40
C ARG A 236 -4.37 -4.28 -13.79
N THR A 237 -4.81 -4.70 -12.59
CA THR A 237 -5.90 -4.05 -11.83
C THR A 237 -5.42 -2.87 -10.99
N GLY A 238 -4.11 -2.75 -10.81
CA GLY A 238 -3.43 -1.63 -10.19
C GLY A 238 -2.92 -1.86 -8.76
N ASN A 239 -1.71 -1.44 -8.54
CA ASN A 239 -0.97 -1.55 -7.28
C ASN A 239 -1.09 -0.27 -6.41
N ARG A 240 -2.21 0.45 -6.44
CA ARG A 240 -2.41 1.79 -5.84
C ARG A 240 -1.99 1.93 -4.36
N ARG A 241 -1.77 0.82 -3.67
CA ARG A 241 -1.32 0.83 -2.27
C ARG A 241 0.17 0.98 -2.14
N PHE A 242 0.92 0.62 -3.17
CA PHE A 242 2.38 0.72 -3.19
C PHE A 242 2.79 2.02 -3.87
N VAL A 243 3.52 2.85 -3.16
CA VAL A 243 3.99 4.15 -3.65
C VAL A 243 5.51 4.10 -3.76
N PRO A 244 6.04 3.67 -4.93
CA PRO A 244 7.48 3.54 -5.13
C PRO A 244 8.15 4.91 -5.26
N VAL A 245 9.28 5.08 -4.60
CA VAL A 245 10.16 6.23 -4.72
C VAL A 245 11.58 5.73 -4.94
N MET A 246 12.21 6.19 -6.02
CA MET A 246 13.59 5.87 -6.34
C MET A 246 14.57 6.54 -5.39
N VAL A 247 15.61 5.81 -5.03
CA VAL A 247 16.68 6.23 -4.12
C VAL A 247 18.00 6.17 -4.87
N TYR A 248 18.74 7.28 -4.88
CA TYR A 248 20.02 7.46 -5.55
C TYR A 248 21.08 7.96 -4.55
N PRO A 249 21.76 7.06 -3.81
CA PRO A 249 22.68 7.43 -2.74
C PRO A 249 23.75 8.45 -3.15
N GLU A 250 24.15 8.39 -4.41
CA GLU A 250 25.16 9.29 -5.01
C GLU A 250 24.67 10.75 -5.18
N ARG A 251 23.36 10.98 -5.10
CA ARG A 251 22.75 12.32 -5.17
C ARG A 251 22.35 12.84 -3.79
N ALA A 252 22.45 12.02 -2.75
CA ALA A 252 22.09 12.44 -1.40
C ALA A 252 23.04 13.53 -0.91
N GLU A 253 22.47 14.59 -0.31
CA GLU A 253 23.30 15.69 0.26
C GLU A 253 24.11 15.21 1.44
N VAL A 254 23.53 14.33 2.26
CA VAL A 254 24.16 13.80 3.46
C VAL A 254 23.66 12.39 3.75
N HIS A 255 24.57 11.50 4.14
CA HIS A 255 24.14 10.19 4.62
C HIS A 255 23.42 10.33 5.97
N ILE A 256 22.24 9.71 6.09
CA ILE A 256 21.33 9.91 7.24
C ILE A 256 21.95 9.58 8.60
N LEU A 257 22.95 8.70 8.64
CA LEU A 257 23.69 8.33 9.86
C LEU A 257 25.04 9.07 10.00
N ALA A 258 25.38 10.01 9.11
CA ALA A 258 26.63 10.77 9.23
C ALA A 258 26.63 11.65 10.50
N ASP A 259 25.48 12.23 10.80
CA ASP A 259 25.17 12.91 12.06
C ASP A 259 23.73 12.57 12.43
N GLU A 260 23.57 11.55 13.27
CA GLU A 260 22.24 11.06 13.65
C GLU A 260 21.44 12.11 14.42
N GLN A 261 22.09 12.93 15.24
CA GLN A 261 21.41 13.97 16.02
C GLN A 261 20.85 15.04 15.08
N ALA A 262 21.65 15.57 14.16
CA ALA A 262 21.19 16.57 13.20
C ALA A 262 20.07 15.99 12.28
N SER A 263 20.16 14.72 11.92
CA SER A 263 19.14 14.03 11.15
C SER A 263 17.82 13.91 11.92
N ARG A 264 17.85 13.58 13.21
CA ARG A 264 16.67 13.53 14.08
C ARG A 264 16.05 14.92 14.26
N GLU A 265 16.86 15.98 14.43
CA GLU A 265 16.37 17.36 14.50
C GLU A 265 15.65 17.78 13.21
N TYR A 266 16.23 17.45 12.04
CA TYR A 266 15.60 17.70 10.74
C TYR A 266 14.27 16.96 10.61
N ILE A 267 14.22 15.67 10.97
CA ILE A 267 13.03 14.84 10.93
C ILE A 267 11.96 15.35 11.91
N ASN A 268 12.34 15.78 13.10
CA ASN A 268 11.41 16.37 14.06
C ASN A 268 10.73 17.62 13.50
N GLN A 269 11.50 18.50 12.81
CA GLN A 269 10.93 19.67 12.15
C GLN A 269 10.07 19.33 10.94
N MET A 270 10.39 18.26 10.20
CA MET A 270 9.53 17.72 9.15
C MET A 270 8.19 17.19 9.72
N TRP A 271 8.22 16.51 10.88
CA TRP A 271 6.99 16.13 11.59
C TRP A 271 6.19 17.33 12.08
N ALA A 272 6.87 18.39 12.51
CA ALA A 272 6.21 19.64 12.89
C ALA A 272 5.49 20.30 11.69
N GLU A 273 6.13 20.33 10.52
CA GLU A 273 5.50 20.75 9.24
C GLU A 273 4.27 19.90 8.91
N ALA A 274 4.40 18.56 8.99
CA ALA A 274 3.29 17.65 8.75
C ALA A 274 2.12 17.85 9.74
N MET A 275 2.43 18.18 10.99
CA MET A 275 1.42 18.48 12.02
C MET A 275 0.67 19.78 11.74
N GLU A 276 1.30 20.82 11.17
CA GLU A 276 0.58 22.02 10.73
C GLU A 276 -0.40 21.70 9.62
N ILE A 277 0.00 20.88 8.63
CA ILE A 277 -0.91 20.40 7.58
C ILE A 277 -2.06 19.58 8.18
N TYR A 278 -1.77 18.70 9.13
CA TYR A 278 -2.78 17.89 9.81
C TYR A 278 -3.77 18.75 10.60
N ARG A 279 -3.29 19.73 11.37
CA ARG A 279 -4.11 20.65 12.19
C ARG A 279 -5.00 21.54 11.34
N SER A 280 -4.57 21.94 10.14
CA SER A 280 -5.37 22.70 9.20
C SER A 280 -6.66 21.98 8.77
N GLY A 281 -6.69 20.64 8.86
CA GLY A 281 -7.79 19.81 8.39
C GLY A 281 -7.96 19.77 6.86
N ASN A 282 -7.14 20.49 6.12
CA ASN A 282 -7.22 20.58 4.66
C ASN A 282 -6.31 19.54 3.99
N PHE A 283 -6.57 18.27 4.24
CA PHE A 283 -5.82 17.16 3.64
C PHE A 283 -6.72 15.96 3.35
N ARG A 284 -6.24 15.06 2.52
CA ARG A 284 -6.90 13.77 2.24
C ARG A 284 -5.87 12.64 2.39
N LEU A 285 -6.29 11.49 2.93
CA LEU A 285 -5.47 10.28 3.05
C LEU A 285 -5.49 9.45 1.74
N ARG A 286 -5.42 10.14 0.62
CA ARG A 286 -5.35 9.55 -0.73
C ARG A 286 -4.81 10.59 -1.71
N PHE A 287 -4.19 10.14 -2.76
CA PHE A 287 -3.82 11.00 -3.89
C PHE A 287 -5.03 11.61 -4.61
N SER A 288 -4.79 12.72 -5.28
CA SER A 288 -5.73 13.28 -6.25
C SER A 288 -5.91 12.34 -7.45
N PRO A 289 -6.98 12.46 -8.26
CA PRO A 289 -7.14 11.66 -9.47
C PRO A 289 -5.93 11.75 -10.41
N ALA A 290 -5.44 12.96 -10.69
CA ALA A 290 -4.27 13.18 -11.55
C ALA A 290 -2.99 12.49 -10.99
N MET A 291 -2.76 12.59 -9.68
CA MET A 291 -1.62 11.93 -9.04
C MET A 291 -1.77 10.39 -9.02
N ASN A 292 -2.99 9.85 -8.95
CA ASN A 292 -3.22 8.42 -9.09
C ASN A 292 -2.92 7.92 -10.52
N ASP A 293 -3.22 8.72 -11.55
CA ASP A 293 -2.90 8.37 -12.92
C ASP A 293 -1.38 8.41 -13.16
N TYR A 294 -0.69 9.40 -12.59
CA TYR A 294 0.76 9.45 -12.57
C TYR A 294 1.35 8.23 -11.86
N LEU A 295 0.85 7.90 -10.66
CA LEU A 295 1.28 6.72 -9.90
C LEU A 295 1.15 5.42 -10.72
N LYS A 296 0.03 5.23 -11.41
CA LYS A 296 -0.18 4.05 -12.28
C LYS A 296 0.86 3.97 -13.41
N ALA A 297 1.18 5.10 -14.03
CA ALA A 297 2.20 5.15 -15.07
C ALA A 297 3.58 4.82 -14.48
N HIS A 298 3.94 5.48 -13.37
CA HIS A 298 5.21 5.32 -12.68
C HIS A 298 5.41 3.89 -12.13
N GLN A 299 4.37 3.22 -11.65
CA GLN A 299 4.45 1.84 -11.16
C GLN A 299 4.87 0.84 -12.22
N LYS A 300 4.68 1.13 -13.51
CA LYS A 300 5.11 0.24 -14.61
C LYS A 300 6.62 0.06 -14.64
N ASP A 301 7.37 1.08 -14.22
CA ASP A 301 8.83 1.04 -14.16
C ASP A 301 9.35 0.07 -13.07
N PHE A 302 8.47 -0.36 -12.16
CA PHE A 302 8.76 -1.27 -11.05
C PHE A 302 8.10 -2.64 -11.20
N MET A 303 7.55 -2.94 -12.38
CA MET A 303 6.96 -4.24 -12.70
C MET A 303 7.86 -4.96 -13.70
N PRO A 304 7.94 -6.30 -13.65
CA PRO A 304 8.60 -7.06 -14.69
C PRO A 304 7.91 -6.83 -16.04
N GLU A 305 8.67 -6.96 -17.12
CA GLU A 305 8.15 -6.83 -18.47
C GLU A 305 7.04 -7.86 -18.73
N ASP A 306 5.90 -7.37 -19.22
CA ASP A 306 4.77 -8.22 -19.61
C ASP A 306 4.98 -8.74 -21.04
N THR A 307 5.85 -9.73 -21.18
CA THR A 307 6.19 -10.33 -22.49
C THR A 307 4.97 -10.89 -23.19
N LYS A 308 3.99 -11.45 -22.46
CA LYS A 308 2.73 -11.97 -23.04
C LYS A 308 1.86 -10.85 -23.58
N ALA A 309 1.75 -9.73 -22.85
CA ALA A 309 1.02 -8.57 -23.36
C ALA A 309 1.72 -8.00 -24.61
N GLY A 310 3.05 -7.93 -24.63
CA GLY A 310 3.81 -7.54 -25.81
C GLY A 310 3.53 -8.43 -27.01
N GLN A 311 3.59 -9.76 -26.86
CA GLN A 311 3.28 -10.71 -27.94
C GLN A 311 1.83 -10.58 -28.46
N ILE A 312 0.86 -10.37 -27.56
CA ILE A 312 -0.53 -10.15 -27.94
C ILE A 312 -0.69 -8.84 -28.71
N LEU A 313 -0.06 -7.75 -28.26
CA LEU A 313 -0.10 -6.45 -28.95
C LEU A 313 0.53 -6.56 -30.35
N ASP A 314 1.71 -7.15 -30.48
CA ASP A 314 2.40 -7.39 -31.76
C ASP A 314 1.52 -8.22 -32.73
N TYR A 315 0.82 -9.21 -32.20
CA TYR A 315 -0.10 -10.01 -32.99
C TYR A 315 -1.30 -9.16 -33.46
N LEU A 316 -1.92 -8.39 -32.55
CA LEU A 316 -3.11 -7.58 -32.86
C LEU A 316 -2.81 -6.45 -33.85
N GLU A 317 -1.60 -5.89 -33.84
CA GLU A 317 -1.16 -4.90 -34.83
C GLU A 317 -1.11 -5.48 -36.24
N ARG A 318 -0.66 -6.73 -36.38
CA ARG A 318 -0.55 -7.43 -37.68
C ARG A 318 -1.86 -8.12 -38.08
N TYR A 319 -2.79 -8.27 -37.15
CA TYR A 319 -4.04 -9.01 -37.40
C TYR A 319 -5.03 -8.15 -38.17
N SER A 320 -5.42 -8.60 -39.35
CA SER A 320 -6.35 -7.89 -40.26
C SER A 320 -7.85 -8.11 -39.91
N GLY A 321 -8.15 -9.06 -39.03
CA GLY A 321 -9.53 -9.39 -38.67
C GLY A 321 -10.12 -8.33 -37.69
N SER A 322 -11.45 -8.28 -37.66
CA SER A 322 -12.19 -7.36 -36.79
C SER A 322 -12.53 -7.93 -35.42
N MET A 323 -12.38 -9.24 -35.21
CA MET A 323 -12.70 -9.91 -33.94
C MET A 323 -11.63 -10.91 -33.55
N VAL A 324 -11.36 -11.04 -32.25
CA VAL A 324 -10.47 -12.05 -31.66
C VAL A 324 -11.09 -12.67 -30.42
N CYS A 325 -10.70 -13.92 -30.11
CA CYS A 325 -11.10 -14.59 -28.88
C CYS A 325 -9.88 -15.09 -28.10
N SER A 326 -10.06 -15.39 -26.80
CA SER A 326 -8.96 -15.80 -25.92
C SER A 326 -8.23 -17.06 -26.41
N LYS A 327 -8.94 -18.06 -26.95
CA LYS A 327 -8.30 -19.26 -27.51
C LYS A 327 -7.46 -18.96 -28.74
N GLN A 328 -7.90 -18.04 -29.60
CA GLN A 328 -7.14 -17.60 -30.76
C GLN A 328 -5.85 -16.91 -30.34
N LEU A 329 -5.93 -15.97 -29.40
CA LEU A 329 -4.75 -15.30 -28.86
C LEU A 329 -3.79 -16.27 -28.18
N TYR A 330 -4.29 -17.28 -27.47
CA TYR A 330 -3.45 -18.32 -26.87
C TYR A 330 -2.68 -19.11 -27.95
N LYS A 331 -3.35 -19.55 -28.99
CA LYS A 331 -2.73 -20.35 -30.04
C LYS A 331 -1.84 -19.51 -30.97
N GLU A 332 -2.38 -18.43 -31.53
CA GLU A 332 -1.75 -17.68 -32.60
C GLU A 332 -0.79 -16.59 -32.10
N ALA A 333 -1.15 -15.87 -31.03
CA ALA A 333 -0.29 -14.81 -30.50
C ALA A 333 0.81 -15.34 -29.58
N LEU A 334 0.49 -16.33 -28.73
CA LEU A 334 1.43 -16.90 -27.76
C LEU A 334 2.13 -18.18 -28.25
N GLY A 335 1.83 -18.65 -29.47
CA GLY A 335 2.54 -19.77 -30.12
C GLY A 335 2.20 -21.16 -29.57
N HIS A 336 0.98 -21.36 -29.02
CA HIS A 336 0.53 -22.64 -28.47
C HIS A 336 -0.40 -23.40 -29.44
N ASP A 337 0.04 -23.62 -30.68
CA ASP A 337 -0.79 -24.16 -31.76
C ASP A 337 -1.45 -25.51 -31.44
N TYR A 338 -0.74 -26.36 -30.70
CA TYR A 338 -1.15 -27.75 -30.43
C TYR A 338 -1.78 -27.96 -29.05
N ASP A 339 -1.68 -26.98 -28.17
CA ASP A 339 -2.13 -27.10 -26.79
C ASP A 339 -3.54 -26.50 -26.59
N GLU A 340 -4.32 -27.10 -25.69
CA GLU A 340 -5.59 -26.49 -25.26
C GLU A 340 -5.31 -25.64 -23.99
N PRO A 341 -5.78 -24.38 -24.00
CA PRO A 341 -5.52 -23.47 -22.88
C PRO A 341 -6.22 -23.92 -21.60
N LYS A 342 -5.52 -23.86 -20.49
CA LYS A 342 -6.09 -24.03 -19.16
C LYS A 342 -6.91 -22.80 -18.78
N GLN A 343 -7.81 -22.96 -17.83
CA GLN A 343 -8.74 -21.88 -17.44
C GLN A 343 -8.03 -20.65 -16.87
N TRP A 344 -6.89 -20.82 -16.24
CA TRP A 344 -6.09 -19.71 -15.72
C TRP A 344 -5.38 -18.93 -16.84
N GLU A 345 -4.93 -19.59 -17.91
CA GLU A 345 -4.32 -18.94 -19.08
C GLU A 345 -5.35 -18.09 -19.84
N LEU A 346 -6.55 -18.61 -20.00
CA LEU A 346 -7.65 -17.83 -20.59
C LEU A 346 -8.01 -16.60 -19.75
N ARG A 347 -7.95 -16.71 -18.41
CA ARG A 347 -8.17 -15.56 -17.51
C ARG A 347 -7.08 -14.53 -17.67
N GLU A 348 -5.83 -14.95 -17.76
CA GLU A 348 -4.69 -14.06 -17.96
C GLU A 348 -4.80 -13.30 -19.29
N ILE A 349 -5.15 -13.99 -20.40
CA ILE A 349 -5.38 -13.35 -21.70
C ILE A 349 -6.54 -12.36 -21.63
N ASN A 350 -7.65 -12.73 -20.96
CA ASN A 350 -8.78 -11.83 -20.77
C ASN A 350 -8.37 -10.58 -19.99
N ASP A 351 -7.51 -10.73 -19.00
CA ASP A 351 -7.00 -9.64 -18.20
C ASP A 351 -6.08 -8.71 -19.02
N ILE A 352 -5.20 -9.27 -19.86
CA ILE A 352 -4.39 -8.51 -20.81
C ILE A 352 -5.28 -7.68 -21.73
N MET A 353 -6.23 -8.33 -22.40
CA MET A 353 -7.12 -7.67 -23.37
C MET A 353 -7.96 -6.54 -22.75
N ASN A 354 -8.43 -6.71 -21.51
CA ASN A 354 -9.30 -5.74 -20.85
C ASN A 354 -8.54 -4.57 -20.22
N ASN A 355 -7.26 -4.75 -19.86
CA ASN A 355 -6.52 -3.77 -19.06
C ASN A 355 -5.26 -3.21 -19.73
N ALA A 356 -4.67 -3.95 -20.69
CA ALA A 356 -3.42 -3.55 -21.36
C ALA A 356 -3.59 -3.20 -22.83
N VAL A 357 -4.65 -3.70 -23.49
CA VAL A 357 -4.88 -3.51 -24.92
C VAL A 357 -5.87 -2.37 -25.15
N THR A 358 -5.51 -1.42 -26.00
CA THR A 358 -6.39 -0.33 -26.45
C THR A 358 -6.87 -0.58 -27.87
N GLY A 359 -7.99 0.04 -28.27
CA GLY A 359 -8.56 -0.12 -29.62
C GLY A 359 -9.39 -1.39 -29.83
N TRP A 360 -9.63 -2.16 -28.77
CA TRP A 360 -10.48 -3.36 -28.79
C TRP A 360 -11.52 -3.31 -27.68
N MET A 361 -12.75 -3.71 -27.98
CA MET A 361 -13.88 -3.69 -27.03
C MET A 361 -14.46 -5.10 -26.86
N ALA A 362 -14.63 -5.52 -25.61
CA ALA A 362 -15.25 -6.78 -25.28
C ALA A 362 -16.75 -6.78 -25.66
N PHE A 363 -17.22 -7.82 -26.34
CA PHE A 363 -18.65 -7.99 -26.60
C PHE A 363 -19.29 -8.93 -25.56
N SER A 364 -20.51 -8.61 -25.16
CA SER A 364 -21.21 -9.30 -24.07
C SER A 364 -21.70 -10.71 -24.45
N ASN A 365 -22.13 -10.89 -25.71
CA ASN A 365 -22.69 -12.14 -26.19
C ASN A 365 -21.66 -12.96 -26.98
N PRO A 366 -21.58 -14.30 -26.81
CA PRO A 366 -20.71 -15.15 -27.62
C PRO A 366 -21.00 -15.05 -29.11
N ARG A 367 -19.97 -14.79 -29.92
CA ARG A 367 -20.01 -14.78 -31.38
C ARG A 367 -19.32 -16.01 -31.97
N TYR A 368 -19.57 -16.30 -33.24
CA TYR A 368 -18.94 -17.42 -33.95
C TYR A 368 -17.59 -16.97 -34.54
N PHE A 369 -16.56 -17.75 -34.27
CA PHE A 369 -15.25 -17.65 -34.86
C PHE A 369 -14.98 -18.82 -35.80
N PRO A 370 -14.12 -18.67 -36.82
CA PRO A 370 -13.70 -19.78 -37.67
C PRO A 370 -13.16 -20.97 -36.87
N GLU A 371 -13.23 -22.18 -37.45
CA GLU A 371 -12.59 -23.34 -36.85
C GLU A 371 -11.10 -23.10 -36.64
N PRO A 372 -10.53 -23.51 -35.48
CA PRO A 372 -11.11 -24.43 -34.49
C PRO A 372 -11.81 -23.72 -33.31
N TYR A 373 -12.02 -22.40 -33.35
CA TYR A 373 -12.40 -21.58 -32.17
C TYR A 373 -13.90 -21.61 -31.85
N ARG A 374 -14.77 -21.77 -32.87
CA ARG A 374 -16.22 -21.89 -32.73
C ARG A 374 -16.88 -20.70 -31.97
N ARG A 375 -17.92 -20.98 -31.18
CA ARG A 375 -18.69 -19.93 -30.49
C ARG A 375 -18.06 -19.56 -29.15
N GLN A 376 -17.57 -18.31 -29.03
CA GLN A 376 -16.89 -17.80 -27.84
C GLN A 376 -17.19 -16.32 -27.59
N LYS A 377 -16.90 -15.85 -26.37
CA LYS A 377 -16.72 -14.44 -26.06
C LYS A 377 -15.37 -13.97 -26.59
N GLY A 378 -15.24 -12.66 -26.84
CA GLY A 378 -14.01 -12.07 -27.34
C GLY A 378 -14.13 -10.57 -27.43
N TRP A 379 -13.30 -9.99 -28.26
CA TRP A 379 -13.20 -8.54 -28.48
C TRP A 379 -13.36 -8.24 -29.96
N GLU A 380 -13.91 -7.04 -30.23
CA GLU A 380 -13.97 -6.46 -31.57
C GLU A 380 -13.13 -5.18 -31.62
N ARG A 381 -12.52 -4.93 -32.77
CA ARG A 381 -11.74 -3.72 -33.01
C ARG A 381 -12.68 -2.52 -33.01
N ILE A 382 -12.34 -1.49 -32.23
CA ILE A 382 -13.08 -0.23 -32.22
C ILE A 382 -12.82 0.46 -33.58
N ARG A 383 -13.85 0.66 -34.38
CA ARG A 383 -13.74 1.41 -35.65
C ARG A 383 -13.54 2.89 -35.29
N ASN A 384 -12.54 3.52 -35.86
CA ASN A 384 -12.46 4.97 -35.91
C ASN A 384 -13.43 5.44 -36.97
N ASP A 385 -14.43 6.25 -36.62
CA ASP A 385 -15.45 6.79 -37.53
C ASP A 385 -14.88 7.65 -38.69
N ASN A 386 -13.54 7.78 -38.78
CA ASN A 386 -12.83 8.53 -39.83
C ASN A 386 -12.15 7.63 -40.87
N GLU A 387 -12.25 6.30 -40.80
CA GLU A 387 -11.79 5.44 -41.90
C GLU A 387 -12.94 5.24 -42.87
N PRO A 388 -12.73 5.47 -44.21
CA PRO A 388 -13.75 5.19 -45.20
C PRO A 388 -14.10 3.71 -45.14
N ASP A 389 -15.40 3.42 -45.10
CA ASP A 389 -15.95 2.05 -45.11
C ASP A 389 -15.60 1.36 -46.43
N ASN A 390 -14.46 0.68 -46.48
CA ASN A 390 -14.02 -0.12 -47.63
C ASN A 390 -14.79 -1.47 -47.72
N SER A 391 -15.87 -1.65 -46.99
CA SER A 391 -16.69 -2.89 -47.05
C SER A 391 -17.61 -2.98 -48.27
N MET A 392 -17.59 -1.95 -49.13
CA MET A 392 -18.36 -1.90 -50.38
C MET A 392 -17.50 -1.94 -51.65
N ASP A 393 -16.20 -2.14 -51.58
CA ASP A 393 -15.35 -2.32 -52.77
C ASP A 393 -15.55 -3.66 -53.45
N GLY A 394 -16.68 -3.82 -54.04
CA GLY A 394 -17.08 -5.03 -54.80
C GLY A 394 -18.47 -4.95 -55.42
N PHE A 395 -19.28 -4.01 -54.99
CA PHE A 395 -20.57 -3.74 -55.62
C PHE A 395 -20.47 -2.44 -56.46
N GLN A 396 -20.26 -2.63 -57.78
CA GLN A 396 -20.54 -1.52 -58.72
C GLN A 396 -22.07 -1.39 -58.82
N GLU A 397 -22.57 -0.19 -58.54
CA GLU A 397 -23.97 0.13 -58.89
C GLU A 397 -24.12 -0.04 -60.40
N ILE A 398 -24.95 -1.00 -60.80
CA ILE A 398 -25.31 -1.21 -62.22
C ILE A 398 -26.26 -0.08 -62.57
N PRO A 399 -25.94 0.75 -63.59
CA PRO A 399 -26.83 1.83 -64.03
C PRO A 399 -28.22 1.25 -64.38
N THR A 400 -29.28 2.01 -64.08
CA THR A 400 -30.66 1.58 -64.21
C THR A 400 -30.98 1.12 -65.67
N GLU A 401 -30.29 1.66 -66.67
CA GLU A 401 -30.40 1.28 -68.10
C GLU A 401 -29.83 -0.14 -68.40
N GLU A 402 -28.87 -0.63 -67.63
CA GLU A 402 -28.36 -2.00 -67.76
C GLU A 402 -29.20 -3.03 -66.96
N MET A 403 -29.90 -2.59 -65.91
CA MET A 403 -30.83 -3.49 -65.17
C MET A 403 -32.03 -3.87 -65.97
N GLU A 404 -32.56 -3.02 -66.89
CA GLU A 404 -33.66 -3.36 -67.80
C GLU A 404 -33.27 -4.41 -68.83
N GLN A 405 -31.99 -4.54 -69.19
CA GLN A 405 -31.51 -5.53 -70.14
C GLN A 405 -31.28 -6.92 -69.48
N LEU A 406 -31.24 -7.04 -68.17
CA LEU A 406 -31.02 -8.28 -67.44
C LEU A 406 -32.30 -9.10 -67.18
N GLY A 407 -33.47 -8.60 -67.61
CA GLY A 407 -34.74 -9.37 -67.55
C GLY A 407 -35.24 -9.62 -66.12
N LEU A 408 -34.90 -8.75 -65.16
CA LEU A 408 -35.36 -8.87 -63.78
C LEU A 408 -36.84 -8.52 -63.64
N PRO A 409 -37.60 -9.16 -62.71
CA PRO A 409 -39.00 -8.87 -62.48
C PRO A 409 -39.25 -7.41 -62.10
N GLU A 410 -40.27 -6.72 -62.68
CA GLU A 410 -40.59 -5.31 -62.39
C GLU A 410 -40.85 -4.98 -60.90
N GLU A 411 -41.17 -5.99 -60.10
CA GLU A 411 -41.39 -5.86 -58.64
C GLU A 411 -40.10 -5.51 -57.87
N TRP A 412 -38.92 -5.83 -58.41
CA TRP A 412 -37.62 -5.57 -57.78
C TRP A 412 -37.07 -4.17 -58.11
N LEU A 413 -37.59 -3.56 -59.15
CA LEU A 413 -37.20 -2.21 -59.59
C LEU A 413 -37.96 -1.07 -58.86
N LYS A 414 -38.96 -1.42 -58.03
CA LYS A 414 -39.82 -0.44 -57.32
C LYS A 414 -39.55 -0.25 -55.83
N GLN A 415 -38.55 -0.94 -55.24
CA GLN A 415 -38.16 -0.66 -53.87
C GLN A 415 -36.98 0.34 -53.83
N LYS A 416 -37.37 1.61 -53.72
CA LYS A 416 -36.46 2.69 -53.24
C LYS A 416 -36.61 2.86 -51.77
#